data_6f88e1af59e5ff008ce83cc5a052e46a
#
_entry.id   6f88e1af59e5ff008ce83cc5a052e46a
#
_cell.length_a   1.000
_cell.length_b   1.000
_cell.length_c   1.000
_cell.angle_alpha   90.00
_cell.angle_beta   90.00
_cell.angle_gamma   90.00
#
_symmetry.space_group_name_H-M   'P 1'
#
loop_
_entity.id
_entity.type
_entity.pdbx_description
1 polymer ?
#
loop_
_entity_poly.entity_id
_entity_poly.type
_entity_poly.pdbx_seq_one_letter_code
_entity_poly.pdbx_strand_id
1 'polypeptide(L)'
;MATPSSDHGYLTLPAPILNQDVEEHSLLPGSGSCRRDLREVVKMLTPGSYSNLLLVFIPLGIVYGIKNHSPELVFWFNFLAIIPLSKLNLRKIRRLSATLGPMAGGCLHAILDNAPLTIVGIAAIQHGAAHIAQSCIMGSLLANLLLVVGWCFLVGSIRHRELIFSTTFASTASSLMMVASTSLVVPSAISEVHCSVDPDCKDKLVRMSHSVSLALLFLFVVYQHYRWRSHRQLFVEATSPGPVDRSNSSRVLLAIVEGFLLITVLSMASLSAYFLMRTMSSVTDSDFLSSRVVSFVLLPLATDGPARIEAVAAAYNNHMTTALEFAIGRSMNVALFVTPVLVLFSWAAQSDYPMTLHFPTLETISIFLGTLLVAELCRDGNSDYLEGAMCLVTSAIPQVIAKGNIEAAAYRWHRYVILSFSF
;
A
#
# COMPACT_ATOMS: atom_id res chain seq x y z
N MET A 1 68.05 2.10 4.61
CA MET A 1 66.95 2.85 4.13
C MET A 1 65.88 1.83 3.66
N ALA A 2 64.92 1.51 4.51
CA ALA A 2 63.89 0.53 4.26
C ALA A 2 62.56 1.27 4.19
N THR A 3 61.83 1.06 3.11
CA THR A 3 60.45 1.55 2.89
C THR A 3 59.48 0.61 3.56
N PRO A 4 58.43 1.09 4.28
CA PRO A 4 57.41 0.22 4.82
C PRO A 4 56.30 -0.03 3.78
N SER A 5 55.98 -1.29 3.56
CA SER A 5 54.85 -1.77 2.81
C SER A 5 53.57 -1.55 3.60
N SER A 6 52.60 -0.88 3.00
CA SER A 6 51.22 -0.73 3.53
C SER A 6 50.40 -1.95 3.15
N ASP A 7 50.17 -2.85 4.12
CA ASP A 7 49.17 -3.91 4.03
C ASP A 7 47.78 -3.34 4.29
N HIS A 8 47.01 -3.20 3.23
CA HIS A 8 45.57 -2.98 3.33
C HIS A 8 44.85 -4.34 3.43
N GLY A 9 44.63 -4.78 4.66
CA GLY A 9 43.80 -5.92 4.93
C GLY A 9 42.32 -5.63 4.52
N TYR A 10 41.90 -6.22 3.41
CA TYR A 10 40.50 -6.29 3.07
C TYR A 10 39.79 -7.26 4.01
N LEU A 11 38.94 -6.73 4.91
CA LEU A 11 38.01 -7.52 5.70
C LEU A 11 36.97 -8.15 4.73
N THR A 12 37.17 -9.43 4.45
CA THR A 12 36.18 -10.26 3.79
C THR A 12 35.04 -10.51 4.77
N LEU A 13 33.92 -9.86 4.54
CA LEU A 13 32.65 -10.17 5.23
C LEU A 13 32.21 -11.60 4.84
N PRO A 14 31.74 -12.41 5.81
CA PRO A 14 31.21 -13.74 5.50
C PRO A 14 29.94 -13.63 4.67
N ALA A 15 29.85 -14.46 3.63
CA ALA A 15 28.66 -14.57 2.78
C ALA A 15 27.42 -14.92 3.61
N PRO A 16 26.25 -14.34 3.31
CA PRO A 16 25.01 -14.68 4.01
C PRO A 16 24.62 -16.12 3.70
N ILE A 17 24.31 -16.86 4.77
CA ILE A 17 23.77 -18.22 4.71
C ILE A 17 22.36 -18.13 4.11
N LEU A 18 22.29 -18.35 2.80
CA LEU A 18 21.07 -18.53 2.05
C LEU A 18 20.94 -20.04 1.75
N ASN A 19 20.58 -20.80 2.76
CA ASN A 19 20.16 -22.18 2.57
C ASN A 19 19.06 -22.50 3.58
N GLN A 20 17.83 -22.48 3.09
CA GLN A 20 16.84 -23.53 3.38
C GLN A 20 15.63 -23.31 2.48
N ASP A 21 15.30 -24.38 1.75
CA ASP A 21 14.10 -24.62 0.96
C ASP A 21 14.00 -23.99 -0.44
N VAL A 22 15.03 -24.23 -1.27
CA VAL A 22 14.84 -24.37 -2.71
C VAL A 22 15.04 -25.86 -3.05
N GLU A 23 13.96 -26.62 -3.07
CA GLU A 23 13.94 -27.94 -3.71
C GLU A 23 14.35 -27.79 -5.18
N GLU A 24 15.50 -28.31 -5.46
CA GLU A 24 16.08 -28.52 -6.78
C GLU A 24 15.23 -29.59 -7.49
N HIS A 25 14.31 -29.16 -8.38
CA HIS A 25 13.66 -30.08 -9.32
C HIS A 25 14.13 -29.78 -10.74
N SER A 26 14.95 -30.72 -11.19
CA SER A 26 15.49 -30.93 -12.52
C SER A 26 14.49 -30.71 -13.66
N LEU A 27 15.01 -30.05 -14.67
CA LEU A 27 14.43 -29.58 -15.91
C LEU A 27 14.24 -30.69 -16.94
N LEU A 28 13.07 -30.71 -17.58
CA LEU A 28 12.88 -31.08 -18.97
C LEU A 28 11.91 -30.10 -19.64
N PRO A 29 12.16 -29.61 -20.86
CA PRO A 29 11.31 -28.63 -21.53
C PRO A 29 10.23 -29.38 -22.35
N GLY A 30 8.97 -29.07 -22.04
CA GLY A 30 7.86 -29.54 -22.88
C GLY A 30 6.59 -29.79 -22.08
N SER A 31 5.52 -29.05 -22.39
CA SER A 31 4.11 -29.24 -21.98
C SER A 31 3.74 -29.13 -20.48
N GLY A 32 4.69 -28.87 -19.59
CA GLY A 32 4.45 -28.87 -18.14
C GLY A 32 4.17 -27.49 -17.52
N SER A 33 4.33 -26.40 -18.24
CA SER A 33 4.22 -25.04 -17.68
C SER A 33 2.79 -24.74 -17.21
N CYS A 34 1.80 -24.93 -18.06
CA CYS A 34 0.39 -24.70 -17.73
C CYS A 34 -0.11 -25.64 -16.60
N ARG A 35 0.35 -26.90 -16.56
CA ARG A 35 0.04 -27.81 -15.46
C ARG A 35 0.75 -27.48 -14.16
N ARG A 36 1.96 -26.89 -14.19
CA ARG A 36 2.64 -26.40 -13.00
C ARG A 36 1.94 -25.17 -12.45
N ASP A 37 1.54 -24.24 -13.32
CA ASP A 37 0.81 -23.03 -12.93
C ASP A 37 -0.58 -23.39 -12.38
N LEU A 38 -1.27 -24.36 -12.99
CA LEU A 38 -2.51 -24.92 -12.43
C LEU A 38 -2.27 -25.64 -11.10
N ARG A 39 -1.16 -26.34 -10.96
CA ARG A 39 -0.78 -27.03 -9.72
C ARG A 39 -0.31 -26.03 -8.64
N GLU A 40 0.30 -24.92 -9.00
CA GLU A 40 0.57 -23.81 -8.08
C GLU A 40 -0.71 -23.09 -7.66
N VAL A 41 -1.65 -22.86 -8.57
CA VAL A 41 -2.99 -22.35 -8.24
C VAL A 41 -3.72 -23.36 -7.32
N VAL A 42 -3.61 -24.66 -7.58
CA VAL A 42 -4.17 -25.72 -6.72
C VAL A 42 -3.38 -25.85 -5.41
N LYS A 43 -2.05 -25.68 -5.40
CA LYS A 43 -1.25 -25.59 -4.16
C LYS A 43 -1.56 -24.31 -3.35
N MET A 44 -2.03 -23.24 -3.99
CA MET A 44 -2.58 -22.08 -3.29
C MET A 44 -3.93 -22.39 -2.63
N LEU A 45 -4.66 -23.38 -3.13
CA LEU A 45 -5.91 -23.89 -2.56
C LEU A 45 -5.67 -24.99 -1.50
N THR A 46 -4.42 -25.49 -1.34
CA THR A 46 -4.14 -26.49 -0.30
C THR A 46 -4.09 -25.87 1.10
N PRO A 47 -4.68 -26.53 2.12
CA PRO A 47 -4.83 -25.98 3.47
C PRO A 47 -3.50 -25.98 4.25
N GLY A 48 -2.68 -24.97 3.99
CA GLY A 48 -1.40 -24.75 4.69
C GLY A 48 -1.19 -23.31 5.16
N SER A 49 -2.07 -22.39 4.77
CA SER A 49 -2.02 -21.00 5.19
C SER A 49 -3.44 -20.48 5.38
N TYR A 50 -3.71 -19.82 6.50
CA TYR A 50 -5.02 -19.23 6.81
C TYR A 50 -5.53 -18.29 5.70
N SER A 51 -4.62 -17.69 4.92
CA SER A 51 -4.96 -16.89 3.73
C SER A 51 -5.66 -17.66 2.62
N ASN A 52 -5.48 -19.00 2.53
CA ASN A 52 -6.11 -19.81 1.49
C ASN A 52 -7.57 -20.13 1.83
N LEU A 53 -7.91 -20.15 3.12
CA LEU A 53 -9.30 -20.30 3.57
C LEU A 53 -10.14 -19.09 3.12
N LEU A 54 -9.55 -17.89 3.12
CA LEU A 54 -10.23 -16.68 2.68
C LEU A 54 -10.53 -16.62 1.17
N LEU A 55 -9.87 -17.44 0.34
CA LEU A 55 -10.16 -17.55 -1.10
C LEU A 55 -11.58 -18.08 -1.38
N VAL A 56 -12.16 -18.84 -0.45
CA VAL A 56 -13.53 -19.32 -0.55
C VAL A 56 -14.55 -18.17 -0.54
N PHE A 57 -14.21 -17.05 0.10
CA PHE A 57 -15.07 -15.87 0.14
C PHE A 57 -15.19 -15.16 -1.21
N ILE A 58 -14.26 -15.36 -2.15
CA ILE A 58 -14.33 -14.75 -3.49
C ILE A 58 -15.57 -15.25 -4.26
N PRO A 59 -15.71 -16.57 -4.52
CA PRO A 59 -16.90 -17.06 -5.20
C PRO A 59 -18.18 -16.86 -4.38
N LEU A 60 -18.12 -16.97 -3.06
CA LEU A 60 -19.27 -16.71 -2.19
C LEU A 60 -19.74 -15.27 -2.29
N GLY A 61 -18.83 -14.29 -2.18
CA GLY A 61 -19.15 -12.87 -2.28
C GLY A 61 -19.79 -12.51 -3.61
N ILE A 62 -19.29 -13.06 -4.71
CA ILE A 62 -19.82 -12.84 -6.05
C ILE A 62 -21.22 -13.48 -6.21
N VAL A 63 -21.39 -14.75 -5.81
CA VAL A 63 -22.67 -15.46 -5.93
C VAL A 63 -23.75 -14.80 -5.08
N TYR A 64 -23.45 -14.42 -3.83
CA TYR A 64 -24.38 -13.73 -2.96
C TYR A 64 -24.69 -12.33 -3.47
N GLY A 65 -23.72 -11.63 -4.05
CA GLY A 65 -23.91 -10.33 -4.68
C GLY A 65 -24.86 -10.37 -5.90
N ILE A 66 -24.71 -11.38 -6.75
CA ILE A 66 -25.59 -11.58 -7.93
C ILE A 66 -27.00 -11.97 -7.51
N LYS A 67 -27.15 -12.84 -6.50
CA LYS A 67 -28.46 -13.31 -6.01
C LYS A 67 -29.21 -12.30 -5.14
N ASN A 68 -28.64 -11.12 -4.87
CA ASN A 68 -29.22 -10.07 -4.02
C ASN A 68 -29.69 -10.60 -2.65
N HIS A 69 -28.85 -11.41 -2.00
CA HIS A 69 -29.10 -11.84 -0.61
C HIS A 69 -28.96 -10.66 0.36
N SER A 70 -29.13 -10.93 1.67
CA SER A 70 -29.04 -9.90 2.71
C SER A 70 -27.78 -9.01 2.53
N PRO A 71 -27.94 -7.68 2.52
CA PRO A 71 -26.85 -6.74 2.24
C PRO A 71 -25.63 -6.93 3.14
N GLU A 72 -25.86 -7.30 4.41
CA GLU A 72 -24.82 -7.55 5.38
C GLU A 72 -23.88 -8.72 5.00
N LEU A 73 -24.46 -9.86 4.54
CA LEU A 73 -23.66 -11.00 4.12
C LEU A 73 -22.90 -10.69 2.83
N VAL A 74 -23.51 -9.96 1.88
CA VAL A 74 -22.84 -9.53 0.66
C VAL A 74 -21.66 -8.62 1.00
N PHE A 75 -21.84 -7.68 1.95
CA PHE A 75 -20.77 -6.80 2.42
C PHE A 75 -19.61 -7.59 3.01
N TRP A 76 -19.87 -8.43 4.02
CA TRP A 76 -18.81 -9.13 4.73
C TRP A 76 -18.06 -10.15 3.85
N PHE A 77 -18.76 -10.88 2.98
CA PHE A 77 -18.09 -11.81 2.08
C PHE A 77 -17.21 -11.10 1.06
N ASN A 78 -17.64 -9.98 0.49
CA ASN A 78 -16.83 -9.22 -0.44
C ASN A 78 -15.69 -8.48 0.26
N PHE A 79 -15.91 -7.98 1.48
CA PHE A 79 -14.84 -7.41 2.31
C PHE A 79 -13.73 -8.43 2.59
N LEU A 80 -14.10 -9.63 3.05
CA LEU A 80 -13.15 -10.71 3.30
C LEU A 80 -12.46 -11.22 2.02
N ALA A 81 -13.14 -11.14 0.86
CA ALA A 81 -12.58 -11.51 -0.43
C ALA A 81 -11.48 -10.54 -0.91
N ILE A 82 -11.55 -9.25 -0.57
CA ILE A 82 -10.52 -8.26 -0.95
C ILE A 82 -9.17 -8.59 -0.34
N ILE A 83 -9.09 -9.14 0.87
CA ILE A 83 -7.85 -9.46 1.57
C ILE A 83 -6.98 -10.45 0.78
N PRO A 84 -7.46 -11.66 0.42
CA PRO A 84 -6.66 -12.59 -0.38
C PRO A 84 -6.42 -12.08 -1.81
N LEU A 85 -7.34 -11.31 -2.40
CA LEU A 85 -7.13 -10.71 -3.71
C LEU A 85 -5.98 -9.70 -3.69
N SER A 86 -5.86 -8.87 -2.64
CA SER A 86 -4.74 -7.96 -2.44
C SER A 86 -3.40 -8.70 -2.29
N LYS A 87 -3.40 -9.83 -1.58
CA LYS A 87 -2.21 -10.68 -1.45
C LYS A 87 -1.81 -11.32 -2.79
N LEU A 88 -2.79 -11.80 -3.55
CA LEU A 88 -2.55 -12.36 -4.89
C LEU A 88 -2.04 -11.27 -5.85
N ASN A 89 -2.63 -10.08 -5.83
CA ASN A 89 -2.18 -8.93 -6.60
C ASN A 89 -0.69 -8.65 -6.35
N LEU A 90 -0.29 -8.50 -5.10
CA LEU A 90 1.10 -8.22 -4.71
C LEU A 90 2.07 -9.31 -5.23
N ARG A 91 1.71 -10.60 -5.08
CA ARG A 91 2.53 -11.71 -5.59
C ARG A 91 2.65 -11.72 -7.10
N LYS A 92 1.54 -11.47 -7.83
CA LYS A 92 1.52 -11.48 -9.29
C LYS A 92 2.28 -10.31 -9.89
N ILE A 93 2.15 -9.13 -9.30
CA ILE A 93 2.92 -7.96 -9.72
C ILE A 93 4.42 -8.22 -9.57
N ARG A 94 4.88 -8.77 -8.44
CA ARG A 94 6.31 -9.06 -8.23
C ARG A 94 6.85 -10.04 -9.27
N ARG A 95 6.12 -11.12 -9.57
CA ARG A 95 6.52 -12.09 -10.59
C ARG A 95 6.57 -11.47 -11.97
N LEU A 96 5.55 -10.70 -12.34
CA LEU A 96 5.49 -10.02 -13.63
C LEU A 96 6.58 -8.96 -13.76
N SER A 97 6.82 -8.17 -12.73
CA SER A 97 7.89 -7.16 -12.69
C SER A 97 9.26 -7.78 -12.85
N ALA A 98 9.51 -8.93 -12.22
CA ALA A 98 10.76 -9.67 -12.35
C ALA A 98 11.00 -10.18 -13.78
N THR A 99 9.93 -10.52 -14.52
CA THR A 99 10.04 -11.00 -15.92
C THR A 99 10.22 -9.87 -16.93
N LEU A 100 9.63 -8.69 -16.69
CA LEU A 100 9.69 -7.53 -17.59
C LEU A 100 11.00 -6.74 -17.51
N GLY A 101 11.79 -7.03 -16.49
CA GLY A 101 13.06 -6.33 -16.25
C GLY A 101 12.90 -5.06 -15.39
N PRO A 102 14.03 -4.46 -14.99
CA PRO A 102 14.02 -3.49 -13.88
C PRO A 102 13.27 -2.20 -14.18
N MET A 103 13.33 -1.69 -15.41
CA MET A 103 12.66 -0.42 -15.75
C MET A 103 11.16 -0.62 -15.95
N ALA A 104 10.75 -1.49 -16.89
CA ALA A 104 9.34 -1.74 -17.17
C ALA A 104 8.63 -2.40 -15.98
N GLY A 105 9.27 -3.40 -15.36
CA GLY A 105 8.75 -4.07 -14.17
C GLY A 105 8.62 -3.13 -12.98
N GLY A 106 9.59 -2.25 -12.77
CA GLY A 106 9.54 -1.28 -11.68
C GLY A 106 8.44 -0.23 -11.85
N CYS A 107 8.24 0.29 -13.05
CA CYS A 107 7.12 1.18 -13.36
C CYS A 107 5.77 0.46 -13.17
N LEU A 108 5.65 -0.77 -13.66
CA LEU A 108 4.45 -1.58 -13.48
C LEU A 108 4.14 -1.83 -11.99
N HIS A 109 5.18 -2.17 -11.21
CA HIS A 109 5.04 -2.36 -9.77
C HIS A 109 4.52 -1.09 -9.09
N ALA A 110 5.11 0.07 -9.38
CA ALA A 110 4.73 1.34 -8.77
C ALA A 110 3.27 1.75 -9.06
N ILE A 111 2.76 1.42 -10.26
CA ILE A 111 1.39 1.72 -10.67
C ILE A 111 0.39 0.73 -10.04
N LEU A 112 0.68 -0.56 -10.07
CA LEU A 112 -0.26 -1.61 -9.71
C LEU A 112 -0.15 -2.08 -8.25
N ASP A 113 0.88 -1.68 -7.52
CA ASP A 113 1.08 -2.05 -6.12
C ASP A 113 -0.13 -1.68 -5.25
N ASN A 114 -0.70 -0.50 -5.49
CA ASN A 114 -1.91 -0.01 -4.81
C ASN A 114 -3.21 -0.23 -5.61
N ALA A 115 -3.22 -1.14 -6.59
CA ALA A 115 -4.40 -1.39 -7.42
C ALA A 115 -5.67 -1.77 -6.61
N PRO A 116 -5.62 -2.61 -5.55
CA PRO A 116 -6.81 -2.89 -4.75
C PRO A 116 -7.41 -1.63 -4.12
N LEU A 117 -6.60 -0.73 -3.58
CA LEU A 117 -7.04 0.55 -3.03
C LEU A 117 -7.67 1.44 -4.13
N THR A 118 -7.00 1.52 -5.28
CA THR A 118 -7.50 2.29 -6.44
C THR A 118 -8.84 1.76 -6.93
N ILE A 119 -9.01 0.45 -7.02
CA ILE A 119 -10.24 -0.22 -7.45
C ILE A 119 -11.38 0.09 -6.48
N VAL A 120 -11.14 -0.01 -5.17
CA VAL A 120 -12.12 0.33 -4.14
C VAL A 120 -12.51 1.81 -4.22
N GLY A 121 -11.53 2.70 -4.44
CA GLY A 121 -11.77 4.13 -4.65
C GLY A 121 -12.61 4.43 -5.89
N ILE A 122 -12.32 3.78 -7.02
CA ILE A 122 -13.10 3.88 -8.27
C ILE A 122 -14.54 3.41 -8.03
N ALA A 123 -14.72 2.25 -7.38
CA ALA A 123 -16.05 1.73 -7.07
C ALA A 123 -16.83 2.69 -6.17
N ALA A 124 -16.19 3.30 -5.17
CA ALA A 124 -16.83 4.29 -4.30
C ALA A 124 -17.29 5.54 -5.09
N ILE A 125 -16.46 6.06 -6.00
CA ILE A 125 -16.80 7.21 -6.86
C ILE A 125 -17.98 6.86 -7.78
N GLN A 126 -18.00 5.67 -8.40
CA GLN A 126 -19.09 5.22 -9.28
C GLN A 126 -20.44 5.10 -8.54
N HIS A 127 -20.41 4.82 -7.24
CA HIS A 127 -21.61 4.80 -6.39
C HIS A 127 -21.95 6.17 -5.75
N GLY A 128 -21.31 7.26 -6.19
CA GLY A 128 -21.57 8.61 -5.66
C GLY A 128 -21.02 8.83 -4.24
N ALA A 129 -20.19 7.93 -3.74
CA ALA A 129 -19.65 7.95 -2.38
C ALA A 129 -18.18 8.42 -2.35
N ALA A 130 -17.86 9.54 -3.01
CA ALA A 130 -16.50 10.09 -3.10
C ALA A 130 -15.83 10.29 -1.72
N HIS A 131 -16.63 10.63 -0.68
CA HIS A 131 -16.13 10.78 0.69
C HIS A 131 -15.58 9.48 1.28
N ILE A 132 -16.08 8.30 0.85
CA ILE A 132 -15.54 6.99 1.25
C ILE A 132 -14.17 6.78 0.62
N ALA A 133 -14.00 7.12 -0.66
CA ALA A 133 -12.70 7.06 -1.33
C ALA A 133 -11.69 7.98 -0.64
N GLN A 134 -12.06 9.21 -0.31
CA GLN A 134 -11.21 10.16 0.42
C GLN A 134 -10.79 9.60 1.80
N SER A 135 -11.74 9.13 2.60
CA SER A 135 -11.45 8.54 3.92
C SER A 135 -10.55 7.30 3.81
N CYS A 136 -10.76 6.46 2.79
CA CYS A 136 -9.95 5.26 2.56
C CYS A 136 -8.48 5.62 2.20
N ILE A 137 -8.27 6.64 1.37
CA ILE A 137 -6.94 7.17 1.06
C ILE A 137 -6.24 7.67 2.32
N MET A 138 -6.93 8.51 3.10
CA MET A 138 -6.36 9.08 4.33
C MET A 138 -6.02 8.01 5.36
N GLY A 139 -6.90 7.03 5.54
CA GLY A 139 -6.65 5.87 6.40
C GLY A 139 -5.45 5.05 5.94
N SER A 140 -5.30 4.82 4.63
CA SER A 140 -4.15 4.12 4.07
C SER A 140 -2.85 4.89 4.29
N LEU A 141 -2.83 6.20 4.01
CA LEU A 141 -1.67 7.07 4.20
C LEU A 141 -1.20 7.09 5.66
N LEU A 142 -2.11 7.38 6.60
CA LEU A 142 -1.77 7.44 8.01
C LEU A 142 -1.31 6.08 8.56
N ALA A 143 -2.00 5.01 8.19
CA ALA A 143 -1.63 3.69 8.65
C ALA A 143 -0.27 3.25 8.10
N ASN A 144 0.01 3.45 6.82
CA ASN A 144 1.29 3.06 6.25
C ASN A 144 2.44 3.92 6.77
N LEU A 145 2.22 5.24 6.90
CA LEU A 145 3.25 6.19 7.32
C LEU A 145 3.60 6.09 8.81
N LEU A 146 2.60 5.98 9.69
CA LEU A 146 2.81 6.00 11.13
C LEU A 146 2.70 4.63 11.77
N LEU A 147 1.62 3.90 11.49
CA LEU A 147 1.36 2.62 12.15
C LEU A 147 2.36 1.56 11.68
N VAL A 148 2.57 1.40 10.36
CA VAL A 148 3.47 0.37 9.82
C VAL A 148 4.93 0.71 10.12
N VAL A 149 5.37 1.96 9.94
CA VAL A 149 6.73 2.38 10.29
C VAL A 149 6.99 2.15 11.79
N GLY A 150 6.05 2.55 12.65
CA GLY A 150 6.15 2.33 14.10
C GLY A 150 6.31 0.86 14.47
N TRP A 151 5.53 -0.03 13.84
CA TRP A 151 5.70 -1.46 14.05
C TRP A 151 6.99 -2.02 13.48
N CYS A 152 7.45 -1.55 12.33
CA CYS A 152 8.73 -1.96 11.77
C CYS A 152 9.89 -1.62 12.73
N PHE A 153 9.88 -0.43 13.34
CA PHE A 153 10.86 -0.04 14.32
C PHE A 153 10.75 -0.86 15.62
N LEU A 154 9.55 -1.05 16.16
CA LEU A 154 9.34 -1.85 17.37
C LEU A 154 9.75 -3.31 17.18
N VAL A 155 9.21 -3.97 16.15
CA VAL A 155 9.43 -5.42 15.93
C VAL A 155 10.86 -5.69 15.50
N GLY A 156 11.44 -4.81 14.68
CA GLY A 156 12.86 -4.90 14.31
C GLY A 156 13.77 -4.78 15.52
N SER A 157 13.48 -3.86 16.44
CA SER A 157 14.27 -3.63 17.66
C SER A 157 14.19 -4.76 18.69
N ILE A 158 13.18 -5.62 18.64
CA ILE A 158 13.12 -6.82 19.51
C ILE A 158 14.34 -7.72 19.29
N ARG A 159 14.81 -7.82 18.04
CA ARG A 159 15.91 -8.71 17.67
C ARG A 159 17.25 -7.99 17.51
N HIS A 160 17.21 -6.72 17.10
CA HIS A 160 18.39 -5.90 16.81
C HIS A 160 18.27 -4.57 17.56
N ARG A 161 19.25 -4.23 18.40
CA ARG A 161 19.21 -3.02 19.23
C ARG A 161 19.19 -1.73 18.43
N GLU A 162 19.85 -1.73 17.28
CA GLU A 162 19.93 -0.60 16.34
C GLU A 162 19.52 -1.11 14.96
N LEU A 163 18.62 -0.37 14.30
CA LEU A 163 18.13 -0.68 12.99
C LEU A 163 18.76 0.27 11.98
N ILE A 164 19.60 -0.26 11.10
CA ILE A 164 20.31 0.53 10.08
C ILE A 164 19.58 0.42 8.75
N PHE A 165 19.38 1.54 8.07
CA PHE A 165 18.74 1.61 6.76
C PHE A 165 19.35 2.68 5.86
N SER A 166 19.01 2.66 4.56
CA SER A 166 19.55 3.60 3.57
C SER A 166 19.04 5.02 3.82
N THR A 167 19.96 5.91 4.23
CA THR A 167 19.66 7.35 4.41
C THR A 167 19.23 8.01 3.12
N THR A 168 19.80 7.62 1.97
CA THR A 168 19.46 8.17 0.65
C THR A 168 18.01 7.86 0.28
N PHE A 169 17.57 6.62 0.50
CA PHE A 169 16.17 6.25 0.26
C PHE A 169 15.25 7.02 1.21
N ALA A 170 15.54 6.98 2.51
CA ALA A 170 14.70 7.61 3.54
C ALA A 170 14.56 9.12 3.32
N SER A 171 15.67 9.82 3.04
CA SER A 171 15.67 11.27 2.76
C SER A 171 14.86 11.61 1.50
N THR A 172 15.05 10.86 0.40
CA THR A 172 14.32 11.11 -0.85
C THR A 172 12.82 10.85 -0.66
N ALA A 173 12.45 9.73 -0.05
CA ALA A 173 11.06 9.36 0.17
C ALA A 173 10.34 10.34 1.12
N SER A 174 11.01 10.75 2.20
CA SER A 174 10.48 11.73 3.15
C SER A 174 10.28 13.11 2.51
N SER A 175 11.23 13.58 1.71
CA SER A 175 11.11 14.86 1.00
C SER A 175 9.94 14.87 0.01
N LEU A 176 9.78 13.78 -0.77
CA LEU A 176 8.64 13.64 -1.69
C LEU A 176 7.31 13.54 -0.94
N MET A 177 7.28 12.81 0.17
CA MET A 177 6.08 12.70 1.00
C MET A 177 5.71 14.05 1.64
N MET A 178 6.71 14.88 2.00
CA MET A 178 6.49 16.23 2.49
C MET A 178 5.82 17.12 1.43
N VAL A 179 6.31 17.09 0.19
CA VAL A 179 5.69 17.82 -0.92
C VAL A 179 4.26 17.33 -1.16
N ALA A 180 4.06 16.00 -1.16
CA ALA A 180 2.73 15.42 -1.34
C ALA A 180 1.77 15.83 -0.22
N SER A 181 2.18 15.71 1.05
CA SER A 181 1.33 16.09 2.19
C SER A 181 0.99 17.56 2.20
N THR A 182 1.95 18.44 1.88
CA THR A 182 1.68 19.88 1.73
C THR A 182 0.66 20.16 0.62
N SER A 183 0.78 19.46 -0.52
CA SER A 183 -0.17 19.57 -1.64
C SER A 183 -1.58 19.11 -1.30
N LEU A 184 -1.77 18.25 -0.30
CA LEU A 184 -3.07 17.85 0.21
C LEU A 184 -3.60 18.82 1.28
N VAL A 185 -2.70 19.43 2.09
CA VAL A 185 -3.05 20.40 3.12
C VAL A 185 -3.60 21.69 2.52
N VAL A 186 -2.96 22.20 1.46
CA VAL A 186 -3.29 23.52 0.88
C VAL A 186 -4.75 23.59 0.40
N PRO A 187 -5.27 22.64 -0.42
CA PRO A 187 -6.69 22.67 -0.83
C PRO A 187 -7.66 22.57 0.36
N SER A 188 -7.33 21.74 1.35
CA SER A 188 -8.16 21.56 2.54
C SER A 188 -8.22 22.84 3.39
N ALA A 189 -7.08 23.49 3.60
CA ALA A 189 -7.02 24.76 4.35
C ALA A 189 -7.76 25.90 3.64
N ILE A 190 -7.64 26.03 2.32
CA ILE A 190 -8.35 27.04 1.54
C ILE A 190 -9.86 26.81 1.61
N SER A 191 -10.31 25.57 1.55
CA SER A 191 -11.73 25.23 1.65
C SER A 191 -12.33 25.68 2.99
N GLU A 192 -11.66 25.43 4.11
CA GLU A 192 -12.14 25.83 5.43
C GLU A 192 -12.26 27.36 5.59
N VAL A 193 -11.30 28.11 5.05
CA VAL A 193 -11.26 29.57 5.23
C VAL A 193 -12.20 30.30 4.26
N HIS A 194 -12.29 29.88 3.01
CA HIS A 194 -12.97 30.65 1.97
C HIS A 194 -14.36 30.11 1.61
N CYS A 195 -14.61 28.80 1.71
CA CYS A 195 -15.88 28.23 1.27
C CYS A 195 -17.05 28.48 2.24
N SER A 196 -16.79 29.01 3.42
CA SER A 196 -17.82 29.50 4.33
C SER A 196 -18.44 30.85 3.91
N VAL A 197 -17.76 31.61 3.02
CA VAL A 197 -18.15 32.99 2.66
C VAL A 197 -18.51 33.14 1.17
N ASP A 198 -17.84 32.37 0.28
CA ASP A 198 -17.98 32.50 -1.18
C ASP A 198 -18.79 31.34 -1.78
N PRO A 199 -19.98 31.58 -2.40
CA PRO A 199 -20.79 30.55 -3.03
C PRO A 199 -20.09 29.86 -4.22
N ASP A 200 -19.18 30.55 -4.93
CA ASP A 200 -18.44 30.01 -6.07
C ASP A 200 -17.17 29.22 -5.66
N CYS A 201 -16.95 29.08 -4.36
CA CYS A 201 -15.76 28.41 -3.83
C CYS A 201 -15.67 26.94 -4.26
N LYS A 202 -16.80 26.23 -4.36
CA LYS A 202 -16.81 24.80 -4.74
C LYS A 202 -16.21 24.57 -6.13
N ASP A 203 -16.57 25.40 -7.12
CA ASP A 203 -16.03 25.29 -8.48
C ASP A 203 -14.56 25.67 -8.55
N LYS A 204 -14.14 26.65 -7.76
CA LYS A 204 -12.74 27.02 -7.63
C LYS A 204 -11.92 25.90 -7.00
N LEU A 205 -12.46 25.24 -5.97
CA LEU A 205 -11.84 24.11 -5.29
C LEU A 205 -11.68 22.88 -6.22
N VAL A 206 -12.69 22.57 -7.04
CA VAL A 206 -12.63 21.51 -8.04
C VAL A 206 -11.50 21.79 -9.04
N ARG A 207 -11.46 23.00 -9.63
CA ARG A 207 -10.40 23.38 -10.59
C ARG A 207 -9.01 23.33 -9.96
N MET A 208 -8.87 23.80 -8.72
CA MET A 208 -7.60 23.73 -7.98
C MET A 208 -7.19 22.28 -7.74
N SER A 209 -8.12 21.42 -7.35
CA SER A 209 -7.88 19.99 -7.15
C SER A 209 -7.37 19.30 -8.42
N HIS A 210 -7.90 19.65 -9.60
CA HIS A 210 -7.43 19.13 -10.88
C HIS A 210 -6.00 19.60 -11.17
N SER A 211 -5.70 20.87 -10.98
CA SER A 211 -4.36 21.43 -11.23
C SER A 211 -3.31 20.81 -10.32
N VAL A 212 -3.61 20.68 -9.02
CA VAL A 212 -2.72 20.03 -8.04
C VAL A 212 -2.54 18.54 -8.37
N SER A 213 -3.61 17.84 -8.78
CA SER A 213 -3.53 16.43 -9.17
C SER A 213 -2.62 16.21 -10.37
N LEU A 214 -2.67 17.08 -11.38
CA LEU A 214 -1.77 17.02 -12.53
C LEU A 214 -0.30 17.28 -12.12
N ALA A 215 -0.07 18.23 -11.21
CA ALA A 215 1.28 18.50 -10.69
C ALA A 215 1.83 17.31 -9.89
N LEU A 216 1.00 16.64 -9.07
CA LEU A 216 1.41 15.45 -8.33
C LEU A 216 1.72 14.27 -9.25
N LEU A 217 0.93 14.05 -10.31
CA LEU A 217 1.22 13.02 -11.30
C LEU A 217 2.51 13.32 -12.09
N PHE A 218 2.76 14.58 -12.42
CA PHE A 218 4.02 14.98 -13.03
C PHE A 218 5.20 14.65 -12.10
N LEU A 219 5.09 15.00 -10.81
CA LEU A 219 6.11 14.69 -9.83
C LEU A 219 6.31 13.16 -9.68
N PHE A 220 5.24 12.37 -9.72
CA PHE A 220 5.32 10.92 -9.73
C PHE A 220 6.12 10.39 -10.92
N VAL A 221 5.86 10.89 -12.13
CA VAL A 221 6.61 10.48 -13.34
C VAL A 221 8.09 10.85 -13.22
N VAL A 222 8.41 12.05 -12.74
CA VAL A 222 9.79 12.49 -12.50
C VAL A 222 10.48 11.58 -11.47
N TYR A 223 9.79 11.24 -10.38
CA TYR A 223 10.31 10.32 -9.37
C TYR A 223 10.56 8.91 -9.92
N GLN A 224 9.64 8.38 -10.73
CA GLN A 224 9.84 7.06 -11.35
C GLN A 224 11.05 7.08 -12.31
N HIS A 225 11.22 8.16 -13.07
CA HIS A 225 12.40 8.32 -13.94
C HIS A 225 13.69 8.38 -13.11
N TYR A 226 13.70 9.15 -11.99
CA TYR A 226 14.81 9.23 -11.07
C TYR A 226 15.18 7.86 -10.50
N ARG A 227 14.19 7.12 -9.99
CA ARG A 227 14.36 5.82 -9.35
C ARG A 227 14.95 4.77 -10.29
N TRP A 228 14.44 4.66 -11.51
CA TRP A 228 14.74 3.53 -12.40
C TRP A 228 15.82 3.81 -13.44
N ARG A 229 16.08 5.05 -13.76
CA ARG A 229 17.07 5.42 -14.78
C ARG A 229 18.30 6.11 -14.22
N SER A 230 18.12 7.08 -13.35
CA SER A 230 19.22 7.91 -12.85
C SER A 230 19.97 7.28 -11.69
N HIS A 231 19.27 6.66 -10.74
CA HIS A 231 19.83 6.18 -9.47
C HIS A 231 19.50 4.70 -9.19
N ARG A 232 19.48 3.90 -10.24
CA ARG A 232 19.15 2.47 -10.17
C ARG A 232 19.94 1.70 -9.11
N GLN A 233 21.21 2.03 -8.92
CA GLN A 233 22.09 1.32 -7.99
C GLN A 233 21.65 1.44 -6.53
N LEU A 234 20.98 2.55 -6.16
CA LEU A 234 20.52 2.80 -4.79
C LEU A 234 19.25 1.99 -4.41
N PHE A 235 18.53 1.47 -5.42
CA PHE A 235 17.23 0.80 -5.25
C PHE A 235 17.24 -0.68 -5.67
N VAL A 236 18.37 -1.20 -6.16
CA VAL A 236 18.47 -2.58 -6.70
C VAL A 236 18.60 -3.63 -5.59
N GLU A 237 19.08 -3.27 -4.40
CA GLU A 237 19.28 -4.23 -3.31
C GLU A 237 17.99 -4.92 -2.84
N ALA A 238 16.84 -4.27 -2.99
CA ALA A 238 15.55 -4.79 -2.52
C ALA A 238 14.84 -5.72 -3.53
N THR A 239 15.28 -5.82 -4.80
CA THR A 239 14.45 -6.44 -5.85
C THR A 239 15.20 -7.48 -6.70
N SER A 240 16.36 -7.94 -6.33
CA SER A 240 17.13 -8.90 -7.13
C SER A 240 16.73 -10.36 -6.86
N PRO A 241 15.79 -10.94 -7.65
CA PRO A 241 15.87 -12.36 -7.92
C PRO A 241 17.12 -12.56 -8.80
N GLY A 242 17.99 -13.48 -8.42
CA GLY A 242 19.18 -13.81 -9.19
C GLY A 242 18.90 -14.03 -10.68
N PRO A 243 19.89 -13.95 -11.56
CA PRO A 243 19.72 -14.12 -13.00
C PRO A 243 19.18 -15.51 -13.28
N VAL A 244 17.88 -15.60 -13.52
CA VAL A 244 17.27 -16.83 -14.05
C VAL A 244 17.62 -16.86 -15.53
N ASP A 245 18.61 -17.67 -15.86
CA ASP A 245 19.04 -17.94 -17.23
C ASP A 245 17.95 -18.76 -17.95
N ARG A 246 16.89 -18.09 -18.41
CA ARG A 246 15.81 -18.67 -19.17
C ARG A 246 15.86 -18.17 -20.61
N SER A 247 15.60 -19.06 -21.55
CA SER A 247 15.39 -18.72 -22.97
C SER A 247 14.39 -17.57 -23.11
N ASN A 248 14.62 -16.66 -24.04
CA ASN A 248 13.78 -15.49 -24.30
C ASN A 248 12.30 -15.87 -24.55
N SER A 249 12.05 -16.97 -25.24
CA SER A 249 10.69 -17.49 -25.49
C SER A 249 9.96 -17.90 -24.22
N SER A 250 10.68 -18.49 -23.27
CA SER A 250 10.09 -18.88 -21.96
C SER A 250 9.76 -17.67 -21.08
N ARG A 251 10.53 -16.59 -21.18
CA ARG A 251 10.24 -15.33 -20.45
C ARG A 251 8.98 -14.63 -20.97
N VAL A 252 8.82 -14.55 -22.29
CA VAL A 252 7.63 -13.94 -22.90
C VAL A 252 6.38 -14.71 -22.54
N LEU A 253 6.41 -16.03 -22.65
CA LEU A 253 5.28 -16.89 -22.27
C LEU A 253 4.91 -16.71 -20.78
N LEU A 254 5.90 -16.69 -19.89
CA LEU A 254 5.68 -16.46 -18.47
C LEU A 254 5.07 -15.08 -18.19
N ALA A 255 5.55 -14.02 -18.87
CA ALA A 255 5.00 -12.68 -18.74
C ALA A 255 3.53 -12.62 -19.20
N ILE A 256 3.17 -13.31 -20.28
CA ILE A 256 1.79 -13.38 -20.77
C ILE A 256 0.89 -14.10 -19.75
N VAL A 257 1.33 -15.25 -19.22
CA VAL A 257 0.56 -16.02 -18.23
C VAL A 257 0.37 -15.22 -16.93
N GLU A 258 1.45 -14.64 -16.39
CA GLU A 258 1.36 -13.84 -15.16
C GLU A 258 0.52 -12.56 -15.38
N GLY A 259 0.61 -11.93 -16.56
CA GLY A 259 -0.22 -10.80 -16.94
C GLY A 259 -1.71 -11.16 -17.01
N PHE A 260 -2.05 -12.30 -17.63
CA PHE A 260 -3.43 -12.79 -17.68
C PHE A 260 -3.97 -13.10 -16.26
N LEU A 261 -3.19 -13.76 -15.41
CA LEU A 261 -3.57 -14.04 -14.03
C LEU A 261 -3.75 -12.75 -13.21
N LEU A 262 -2.89 -11.75 -13.43
CA LEU A 262 -3.03 -10.44 -12.79
C LEU A 262 -4.33 -9.75 -13.20
N ILE A 263 -4.65 -9.72 -14.49
CA ILE A 263 -5.93 -9.16 -15.00
C ILE A 263 -7.12 -9.88 -14.37
N THR A 264 -7.07 -11.21 -14.24
CA THR A 264 -8.12 -11.99 -13.60
C THR A 264 -8.30 -11.60 -12.13
N VAL A 265 -7.19 -11.43 -11.37
CA VAL A 265 -7.24 -11.00 -9.97
C VAL A 265 -7.83 -9.60 -9.84
N LEU A 266 -7.42 -8.66 -10.71
CA LEU A 266 -7.94 -7.28 -10.72
C LEU A 266 -9.43 -7.24 -11.08
N SER A 267 -9.89 -8.07 -12.03
CA SER A 267 -11.30 -8.17 -12.40
C SER A 267 -12.15 -8.70 -11.25
N MET A 268 -11.65 -9.74 -10.54
CA MET A 268 -12.34 -10.26 -9.34
C MET A 268 -12.37 -9.20 -8.21
N ALA A 269 -11.28 -8.47 -8.02
CA ALA A 269 -11.23 -7.38 -7.04
C ALA A 269 -12.21 -6.24 -7.39
N SER A 270 -12.34 -5.89 -8.67
CA SER A 270 -13.30 -4.88 -9.14
C SER A 270 -14.74 -5.31 -8.89
N LEU A 271 -15.05 -6.57 -9.14
CA LEU A 271 -16.40 -7.11 -8.90
C LEU A 271 -16.72 -7.16 -7.39
N SER A 272 -15.76 -7.59 -6.56
CA SER A 272 -15.94 -7.58 -5.11
C SER A 272 -16.10 -6.16 -4.56
N ALA A 273 -15.31 -5.19 -5.06
CA ALA A 273 -15.41 -3.79 -4.65
C ALA A 273 -16.74 -3.16 -5.07
N TYR A 274 -17.25 -3.50 -6.25
CA TYR A 274 -18.57 -3.06 -6.72
C TYR A 274 -19.70 -3.53 -5.78
N PHE A 275 -19.75 -4.83 -5.46
CA PHE A 275 -20.77 -5.36 -4.54
C PHE A 275 -20.61 -4.82 -3.12
N LEU A 276 -19.37 -4.62 -2.67
CA LEU A 276 -19.08 -4.03 -1.37
C LEU A 276 -19.64 -2.60 -1.26
N MET A 277 -19.37 -1.75 -2.26
CA MET A 277 -19.86 -0.37 -2.26
C MET A 277 -21.38 -0.29 -2.39
N ARG A 278 -21.98 -1.16 -3.20
CA ARG A 278 -23.43 -1.24 -3.36
C ARG A 278 -24.17 -1.52 -2.04
N THR A 279 -23.57 -2.29 -1.14
CA THR A 279 -24.19 -2.70 0.12
C THR A 279 -23.72 -1.87 1.32
N MET A 280 -22.80 -0.94 1.10
CA MET A 280 -22.18 -0.18 2.18
C MET A 280 -23.15 0.67 2.97
N SER A 281 -24.08 1.38 2.31
CA SER A 281 -25.11 2.20 2.97
C SER A 281 -25.97 1.37 3.92
N SER A 282 -26.45 0.22 3.47
CA SER A 282 -27.29 -0.66 4.29
C SER A 282 -26.62 -1.18 5.57
N VAL A 283 -25.28 -1.34 5.54
CA VAL A 283 -24.51 -1.80 6.70
C VAL A 283 -24.16 -0.65 7.64
N THR A 284 -23.95 0.54 7.11
CA THR A 284 -23.57 1.72 7.90
C THR A 284 -24.76 2.45 8.51
N ASP A 285 -25.97 2.23 8.01
CA ASP A 285 -27.23 2.72 8.59
C ASP A 285 -27.62 1.96 9.87
N SER A 286 -27.04 0.77 10.12
CA SER A 286 -27.15 0.08 11.39
C SER A 286 -26.19 0.71 12.41
N ASP A 287 -26.65 0.96 13.65
CA ASP A 287 -25.88 1.60 14.74
C ASP A 287 -24.56 0.89 15.10
N PHE A 288 -24.29 -0.27 14.49
CA PHE A 288 -23.15 -1.13 14.82
C PHE A 288 -21.83 -0.64 14.20
N LEU A 289 -21.83 -0.12 12.95
CA LEU A 289 -20.59 0.30 12.27
C LEU A 289 -20.77 1.66 11.60
N SER A 290 -20.02 2.66 12.08
CA SER A 290 -19.96 3.96 11.43
C SER A 290 -19.29 3.87 10.05
N SER A 291 -19.86 4.51 9.03
CA SER A 291 -19.28 4.64 7.68
C SER A 291 -17.81 5.10 7.71
N ARG A 292 -17.46 5.99 8.67
CA ARG A 292 -16.10 6.47 8.85
C ARG A 292 -15.13 5.36 9.32
N VAL A 293 -15.54 4.46 10.22
CA VAL A 293 -14.71 3.35 10.68
C VAL A 293 -14.48 2.36 9.54
N VAL A 294 -15.50 2.06 8.76
CA VAL A 294 -15.38 1.17 7.61
C VAL A 294 -14.41 1.76 6.57
N SER A 295 -14.61 3.01 6.18
CA SER A 295 -13.82 3.64 5.11
C SER A 295 -12.39 3.98 5.54
N PHE A 296 -12.18 4.46 6.77
CA PHE A 296 -10.88 4.92 7.25
C PHE A 296 -9.99 3.80 7.80
N VAL A 297 -10.59 2.75 8.39
CA VAL A 297 -9.85 1.66 9.06
C VAL A 297 -9.96 0.35 8.30
N LEU A 298 -11.19 -0.15 8.08
CA LEU A 298 -11.40 -1.49 7.58
C LEU A 298 -11.00 -1.63 6.11
N LEU A 299 -11.39 -0.71 5.24
CA LEU A 299 -11.05 -0.78 3.82
C LEU A 299 -9.54 -0.70 3.57
N PRO A 300 -8.78 0.25 4.15
CA PRO A 300 -7.32 0.24 4.03
C PRO A 300 -6.66 -1.00 4.64
N LEU A 301 -7.24 -1.58 5.69
CA LEU A 301 -6.75 -2.82 6.25
C LEU A 301 -6.90 -4.00 5.29
N ALA A 302 -8.04 -4.10 4.61
CA ALA A 302 -8.29 -5.15 3.63
C ALA A 302 -7.42 -5.00 2.37
N THR A 303 -7.24 -3.78 1.86
CA THR A 303 -6.49 -3.50 0.62
C THR A 303 -4.98 -3.59 0.82
N ASP A 304 -4.45 -3.06 1.92
CA ASP A 304 -3.02 -2.92 2.17
C ASP A 304 -2.47 -3.89 3.21
N GLY A 305 -3.34 -4.62 3.94
CA GLY A 305 -2.96 -5.54 5.02
C GLY A 305 -1.84 -6.51 4.65
N PRO A 306 -1.91 -7.23 3.52
CA PRO A 306 -0.84 -8.14 3.11
C PRO A 306 0.53 -7.48 2.96
N ALA A 307 0.60 -6.27 2.41
CA ALA A 307 1.84 -5.53 2.26
C ALA A 307 2.39 -5.03 3.60
N ARG A 308 1.51 -4.65 4.52
CA ARG A 308 1.88 -4.25 5.90
C ARG A 308 2.53 -5.39 6.66
N ILE A 309 1.96 -6.60 6.57
CA ILE A 309 2.53 -7.80 7.19
C ILE A 309 3.93 -8.09 6.61
N GLU A 310 4.11 -7.95 5.30
CA GLU A 310 5.40 -8.15 4.65
C GLU A 310 6.43 -7.09 5.07
N ALA A 311 6.02 -5.83 5.26
CA ALA A 311 6.89 -4.77 5.78
C ALA A 311 7.42 -5.11 7.18
N VAL A 312 6.53 -5.50 8.10
CA VAL A 312 6.93 -5.88 9.46
C VAL A 312 7.78 -7.15 9.48
N ALA A 313 7.47 -8.13 8.63
CA ALA A 313 8.28 -9.34 8.48
C ALA A 313 9.68 -9.02 7.93
N ALA A 314 9.82 -8.07 7.01
CA ALA A 314 11.11 -7.60 6.52
C ALA A 314 11.92 -6.92 7.64
N ALA A 315 11.30 -6.07 8.46
CA ALA A 315 11.93 -5.44 9.62
C ALA A 315 12.43 -6.48 10.65
N TYR A 316 11.59 -7.48 10.97
CA TYR A 316 11.98 -8.58 11.85
C TYR A 316 13.21 -9.36 11.37
N ASN A 317 13.37 -9.50 10.04
CA ASN A 317 14.50 -10.17 9.39
C ASN A 317 15.69 -9.24 9.11
N ASN A 318 15.75 -8.07 9.72
CA ASN A 318 16.81 -7.07 9.55
C ASN A 318 16.95 -6.48 8.12
N HIS A 319 15.89 -6.52 7.33
CA HIS A 319 15.82 -5.85 6.03
C HIS A 319 15.07 -4.51 6.16
N MET A 320 15.62 -3.59 6.96
CA MET A 320 14.92 -2.37 7.36
C MET A 320 14.68 -1.42 6.18
N THR A 321 15.62 -1.28 5.25
CA THR A 321 15.43 -0.49 4.03
C THR A 321 14.21 -0.99 3.23
N THR A 322 14.08 -2.30 3.06
CA THR A 322 12.93 -2.92 2.37
C THR A 322 11.62 -2.69 3.15
N ALA A 323 11.65 -2.78 4.48
CA ALA A 323 10.49 -2.51 5.32
C ALA A 323 9.99 -1.06 5.15
N LEU A 324 10.90 -0.09 5.14
CA LEU A 324 10.58 1.31 4.91
C LEU A 324 10.10 1.58 3.47
N GLU A 325 10.64 0.86 2.47
CA GLU A 325 10.11 0.93 1.10
C GLU A 325 8.64 0.49 1.03
N PHE A 326 8.26 -0.56 1.74
CA PHE A 326 6.87 -1.00 1.81
C PHE A 326 5.98 -0.02 2.58
N ALA A 327 6.47 0.67 3.59
CA ALA A 327 5.70 1.60 4.39
C ALA A 327 5.66 3.01 3.76
N ILE A 328 6.80 3.71 3.72
CA ILE A 328 6.90 5.09 3.25
C ILE A 328 6.73 5.18 1.72
N GLY A 329 7.39 4.27 0.99
CA GLY A 329 7.29 4.23 -0.49
C GLY A 329 5.87 3.98 -0.97
N ARG A 330 5.12 3.14 -0.25
CA ARG A 330 3.70 2.89 -0.52
C ARG A 330 2.83 4.11 -0.24
N SER A 331 3.02 4.78 0.90
CA SER A 331 2.34 6.04 1.22
C SER A 331 2.59 7.10 0.15
N MET A 332 3.84 7.22 -0.29
CA MET A 332 4.22 8.14 -1.35
C MET A 332 3.50 7.81 -2.68
N ASN A 333 3.43 6.51 -3.07
CA ASN A 333 2.68 6.10 -4.26
C ASN A 333 1.19 6.39 -4.14
N VAL A 334 0.59 6.22 -2.96
CA VAL A 334 -0.82 6.58 -2.72
C VAL A 334 -1.02 8.09 -2.87
N ALA A 335 -0.16 8.90 -2.29
CA ALA A 335 -0.29 10.35 -2.32
C ALA A 335 -0.01 10.95 -3.72
N LEU A 336 1.05 10.48 -4.42
CA LEU A 336 1.49 11.04 -5.70
C LEU A 336 0.79 10.43 -6.92
N PHE A 337 0.25 9.20 -6.82
CA PHE A 337 -0.36 8.51 -7.94
C PHE A 337 -1.83 8.18 -7.71
N VAL A 338 -2.18 7.41 -6.66
CA VAL A 338 -3.57 6.93 -6.47
C VAL A 338 -4.52 8.10 -6.25
N THR A 339 -4.18 9.03 -5.36
CA THR A 339 -5.01 10.19 -5.04
C THR A 339 -5.31 11.04 -6.27
N PRO A 340 -4.31 11.52 -7.04
CA PRO A 340 -4.58 12.29 -8.25
C PRO A 340 -5.32 11.49 -9.33
N VAL A 341 -5.03 10.20 -9.49
CA VAL A 341 -5.75 9.36 -10.46
C VAL A 341 -7.23 9.28 -10.12
N LEU A 342 -7.60 9.11 -8.86
CA LEU A 342 -9.00 9.06 -8.44
C LEU A 342 -9.72 10.41 -8.62
N VAL A 343 -9.05 11.53 -8.37
CA VAL A 343 -9.60 12.88 -8.63
C VAL A 343 -9.84 13.08 -10.13
N LEU A 344 -8.87 12.73 -10.98
CA LEU A 344 -9.01 12.85 -12.44
C LEU A 344 -10.01 11.86 -13.01
N PHE A 345 -10.10 10.65 -12.45
CA PHE A 345 -11.12 9.67 -12.82
C PHE A 345 -12.52 10.19 -12.52
N SER A 346 -12.73 10.78 -11.33
CA SER A 346 -14.02 11.38 -10.94
C SER A 346 -14.42 12.52 -11.89
N TRP A 347 -13.46 13.30 -12.35
CA TRP A 347 -13.69 14.34 -13.35
C TRP A 347 -14.06 13.76 -14.72
N ALA A 348 -13.28 12.78 -15.21
CA ALA A 348 -13.52 12.13 -16.50
C ALA A 348 -14.86 11.37 -16.55
N ALA A 349 -15.28 10.79 -15.43
CA ALA A 349 -16.55 10.09 -15.27
C ALA A 349 -17.76 11.05 -15.16
N GLN A 350 -17.54 12.37 -15.14
CA GLN A 350 -18.60 13.39 -14.97
C GLN A 350 -19.53 13.09 -13.77
N SER A 351 -18.91 12.66 -12.66
CA SER A 351 -19.66 12.32 -11.45
C SER A 351 -20.44 13.54 -10.92
N ASP A 352 -21.69 13.35 -10.54
CA ASP A 352 -22.52 14.39 -9.91
C ASP A 352 -21.90 14.95 -8.63
N TYR A 353 -21.07 14.15 -7.97
CA TYR A 353 -20.29 14.52 -6.77
C TYR A 353 -18.79 14.31 -7.05
N PRO A 354 -18.10 15.29 -7.70
CA PRO A 354 -16.71 15.13 -8.07
C PRO A 354 -15.83 15.01 -6.82
N MET A 355 -14.91 14.06 -6.85
CA MET A 355 -13.89 13.93 -5.82
C MET A 355 -12.93 15.11 -5.89
N THR A 356 -12.71 15.79 -4.78
CA THR A 356 -11.77 16.91 -4.64
C THR A 356 -10.63 16.53 -3.71
N LEU A 357 -9.56 17.32 -3.69
CA LEU A 357 -8.47 17.21 -2.71
C LEU A 357 -8.82 17.87 -1.37
N HIS A 358 -10.11 18.12 -1.11
CA HIS A 358 -10.58 18.58 0.19
C HIS A 358 -10.79 17.39 1.11
N PHE A 359 -9.91 17.22 2.06
CA PHE A 359 -9.97 16.19 3.09
C PHE A 359 -10.34 16.80 4.44
N PRO A 360 -10.86 16.01 5.40
CA PRO A 360 -11.13 16.51 6.74
C PRO A 360 -9.88 17.11 7.38
N THR A 361 -10.02 18.28 7.95
CA THR A 361 -8.92 19.11 8.46
C THR A 361 -8.03 18.38 9.45
N LEU A 362 -8.63 17.60 10.35
CA LEU A 362 -7.91 16.87 11.38
C LEU A 362 -7.04 15.73 10.78
N GLU A 363 -7.58 15.01 9.79
CA GLU A 363 -6.87 13.94 9.09
C GLU A 363 -5.69 14.53 8.28
N THR A 364 -5.92 15.68 7.64
CA THR A 364 -4.92 16.40 6.83
C THR A 364 -3.76 16.93 7.69
N ILE A 365 -4.06 17.54 8.84
CA ILE A 365 -3.05 17.98 9.81
C ILE A 365 -2.25 16.77 10.33
N SER A 366 -2.93 15.68 10.61
CA SER A 366 -2.28 14.46 11.13
C SER A 366 -1.30 13.83 10.13
N ILE A 367 -1.65 13.83 8.83
CA ILE A 367 -0.73 13.37 7.77
C ILE A 367 0.49 14.28 7.68
N PHE A 368 0.30 15.59 7.72
CA PHE A 368 1.40 16.55 7.64
C PHE A 368 2.36 16.40 8.82
N LEU A 369 1.83 16.38 10.06
CA LEU A 369 2.63 16.18 11.26
C LEU A 369 3.28 14.78 11.29
N GLY A 370 2.56 13.76 10.86
CA GLY A 370 3.10 12.40 10.74
C GLY A 370 4.24 12.31 9.71
N THR A 371 4.12 13.03 8.60
CA THR A 371 5.20 13.10 7.60
C THR A 371 6.43 13.82 8.16
N LEU A 372 6.24 14.92 8.89
CA LEU A 372 7.32 15.63 9.57
C LEU A 372 8.04 14.72 10.57
N LEU A 373 7.27 14.03 11.42
CA LEU A 373 7.81 13.09 12.40
C LEU A 373 8.64 12.00 11.74
N VAL A 374 8.09 11.30 10.75
CA VAL A 374 8.80 10.23 10.05
C VAL A 374 10.02 10.75 9.29
N ALA A 375 9.95 11.94 8.71
CA ALA A 375 11.08 12.56 8.04
C ALA A 375 12.24 12.83 9.01
N GLU A 376 11.93 13.29 10.22
CA GLU A 376 12.95 13.53 11.25
C GLU A 376 13.54 12.23 11.80
N LEU A 377 12.68 11.23 12.11
CA LEU A 377 13.12 9.93 12.61
C LEU A 377 13.98 9.15 11.59
N CYS A 378 13.72 9.33 10.31
CA CYS A 378 14.47 8.66 9.25
C CYS A 378 15.73 9.41 8.81
N ARG A 379 16.03 10.59 9.37
CA ARG A 379 17.13 11.45 8.91
C ARG A 379 18.51 10.86 9.15
N ASP A 380 18.71 10.23 10.30
CA ASP A 380 20.01 9.75 10.73
C ASP A 380 20.36 8.35 10.20
N GLY A 381 19.39 7.65 9.58
CA GLY A 381 19.59 6.32 9.01
C GLY A 381 19.63 5.19 10.02
N ASN A 382 19.37 5.49 11.28
CA ASN A 382 19.28 4.56 12.40
C ASN A 382 17.93 4.76 13.09
N SER A 383 17.41 3.71 13.71
CA SER A 383 16.17 3.79 14.51
C SER A 383 16.19 2.79 15.65
N ASP A 384 15.33 3.02 16.64
CA ASP A 384 15.16 2.18 17.81
C ASP A 384 13.69 1.96 18.17
N TYR A 385 13.44 1.21 19.27
CA TYR A 385 12.10 0.92 19.75
C TYR A 385 11.33 2.17 20.26
N LEU A 386 12.05 3.20 20.75
CA LEU A 386 11.44 4.44 21.25
C LEU A 386 10.80 5.22 20.09
N GLU A 387 11.50 5.35 18.99
CA GLU A 387 11.01 5.98 17.78
C GLU A 387 9.79 5.23 17.21
N GLY A 388 9.82 3.88 17.27
CA GLY A 388 8.67 3.05 16.95
C GLY A 388 7.45 3.36 17.81
N ALA A 389 7.64 3.49 19.13
CA ALA A 389 6.58 3.86 20.06
C ALA A 389 6.03 5.27 19.78
N MET A 390 6.90 6.24 19.46
CA MET A 390 6.48 7.61 19.09
C MET A 390 5.57 7.61 17.87
N CYS A 391 5.90 6.85 16.82
CA CYS A 391 5.07 6.70 15.63
C CYS A 391 3.70 6.09 15.96
N LEU A 392 3.66 5.05 16.79
CA LEU A 392 2.41 4.39 17.18
C LEU A 392 1.50 5.30 18.02
N VAL A 393 2.05 6.03 18.98
CA VAL A 393 1.29 7.01 19.77
C VAL A 393 0.73 8.10 18.86
N THR A 394 1.55 8.64 17.96
CA THR A 394 1.12 9.68 17.00
C THR A 394 0.01 9.15 16.07
N SER A 395 0.06 7.89 15.65
CA SER A 395 -1.01 7.28 14.83
C SER A 395 -2.35 7.18 15.55
N ALA A 396 -2.34 7.12 16.88
CA ALA A 396 -3.55 7.03 17.70
C ALA A 396 -4.26 8.39 17.89
N ILE A 397 -3.51 9.49 17.88
CA ILE A 397 -4.04 10.83 18.20
C ILE A 397 -5.24 11.22 17.33
N PRO A 398 -5.22 11.11 15.99
CA PRO A 398 -6.36 11.49 15.14
C PRO A 398 -7.62 10.67 15.44
N GLN A 399 -7.45 9.41 15.83
CA GLN A 399 -8.56 8.52 16.10
C GLN A 399 -9.21 8.81 17.47
N VAL A 400 -8.41 9.24 18.45
CA VAL A 400 -8.86 9.64 19.77
C VAL A 400 -9.67 10.93 19.69
N ILE A 401 -9.16 11.93 18.98
CA ILE A 401 -9.77 13.27 18.88
C ILE A 401 -11.08 13.21 18.06
N ALA A 402 -11.12 12.42 16.98
CA ALA A 402 -12.27 12.38 16.06
C ALA A 402 -13.60 11.95 16.70
N LYS A 403 -13.62 11.45 17.92
CA LYS A 403 -14.85 10.95 18.60
C LYS A 403 -15.25 11.64 19.90
N GLY A 404 -14.48 12.59 20.41
CA GLY A 404 -14.87 13.37 21.61
C GLY A 404 -15.05 12.56 22.94
N ASN A 405 -14.85 11.26 22.92
CA ASN A 405 -15.01 10.35 24.05
C ASN A 405 -13.66 9.65 24.35
N ILE A 406 -12.87 10.23 25.23
CA ILE A 406 -11.50 9.80 25.55
C ILE A 406 -11.44 8.34 26.01
N GLU A 407 -12.38 7.89 26.84
CA GLU A 407 -12.40 6.51 27.35
C GLU A 407 -12.69 5.46 26.27
N ALA A 408 -13.66 5.72 25.41
CA ALA A 408 -13.99 4.84 24.29
C ALA A 408 -12.94 4.86 23.18
N ALA A 409 -12.12 5.90 23.10
CA ALA A 409 -11.04 6.02 22.13
C ALA A 409 -9.79 5.23 22.54
N ALA A 410 -9.43 5.19 23.82
CA ALA A 410 -8.33 4.38 24.35
C ALA A 410 -8.60 2.86 24.17
N TYR A 411 -9.81 2.42 24.45
CA TYR A 411 -10.22 1.02 24.24
C TYR A 411 -10.21 0.61 22.77
N ARG A 412 -10.59 1.52 21.85
CA ARG A 412 -10.59 1.27 20.41
C ARG A 412 -9.21 1.32 19.78
N TRP A 413 -8.31 2.16 20.28
CA TRP A 413 -6.92 2.17 19.82
C TRP A 413 -6.26 0.81 20.10
N HIS A 414 -6.45 0.26 21.30
CA HIS A 414 -5.97 -1.07 21.64
C HIS A 414 -6.51 -2.13 20.66
N ARG A 415 -7.80 -2.06 20.34
CA ARG A 415 -8.44 -2.96 19.37
C ARG A 415 -7.96 -2.75 17.93
N TYR A 416 -7.72 -1.50 17.51
CA TYR A 416 -7.19 -1.16 16.19
C TYR A 416 -5.78 -1.68 15.99
N VAL A 417 -4.91 -1.50 16.97
CA VAL A 417 -3.55 -2.03 16.98
C VAL A 417 -3.57 -3.56 16.90
N ILE A 418 -4.39 -4.23 17.70
CA ILE A 418 -4.53 -5.69 17.68
C ILE A 418 -5.08 -6.18 16.33
N LEU A 419 -6.13 -5.56 15.79
CA LEU A 419 -6.71 -5.93 14.49
C LEU A 419 -5.73 -5.72 13.33
N SER A 420 -4.86 -4.70 13.40
CA SER A 420 -3.82 -4.48 12.39
C SER A 420 -2.76 -5.60 12.37
N PHE A 421 -2.69 -6.44 13.41
CA PHE A 421 -1.73 -7.53 13.58
C PHE A 421 -2.35 -8.92 13.66
N SER A 422 -3.66 -9.03 13.82
CA SER A 422 -4.34 -10.33 13.87
C SER A 422 -4.58 -10.95 12.48
N PHE A 423 -4.14 -10.31 11.43
CA PHE A 423 -4.13 -10.75 10.04
C PHE A 423 -2.71 -10.86 9.50
#